data_62ff15442dd902bd2f678f50eaea4b69
#
_entry.id   62ff15442dd902bd2f678f50eaea4b69
#
_cell.length_a   1.000
_cell.length_b   1.000
_cell.length_c   1.000
_cell.angle_alpha   90.00
_cell.angle_beta   90.00
_cell.angle_gamma   90.00
#
_symmetry.space_group_name_H-M   'P 1'
#
loop_
_entity.id
_entity.type
_entity.pdbx_description
1 polymer ?
#
loop_
_entity_poly.entity_id
_entity_poly.type
_entity_poly.pdbx_seq_one_letter_code
_entity_poly.pdbx_strand_id
1 'polypeptide(L)'
;MKRGVSVARRSKSWRSGNLATTRYERCYPEARKSSRAEDIFMHIDYWHGDIGVDVKGNNLPDEIWVELKNVRGEPGWVFGEARYIAFDMPECGGFVIVSREELKEYCRLHVDLSELVQKKDAYKRCYSRKDRDDLITKLVLEDLRTLPSYVVKPYCNSYSHPDGGDKMYVS
;
A
#
# COMPACT_ATOMS: atom_id res chain seq x y z
N MET A 1 -27.02 6.71 34.32
CA MET A 1 -26.72 6.85 32.86
C MET A 1 -25.36 6.23 32.55
N LYS A 2 -25.33 5.04 31.93
CA LYS A 2 -24.12 4.36 31.53
C LYS A 2 -23.80 4.84 30.08
N ARG A 3 -22.72 5.58 29.88
CA ARG A 3 -22.23 5.93 28.54
C ARG A 3 -21.64 4.67 27.91
N GLY A 4 -22.33 4.12 26.90
CA GLY A 4 -21.81 3.01 26.10
C GLY A 4 -20.55 3.43 25.37
N VAL A 5 -19.45 2.71 25.61
CA VAL A 5 -18.21 2.85 24.86
C VAL A 5 -18.47 2.31 23.45
N SER A 6 -18.57 3.20 22.48
CA SER A 6 -18.62 2.86 21.06
C SER A 6 -17.32 2.17 20.67
N VAL A 7 -17.36 0.85 20.47
CA VAL A 7 -16.25 0.12 19.84
C VAL A 7 -16.21 0.57 18.37
N ALA A 8 -15.29 1.48 18.06
CA ALA A 8 -15.07 1.96 16.71
C ALA A 8 -14.81 0.75 15.78
N ARG A 9 -15.68 0.56 14.78
CA ARG A 9 -15.47 -0.43 13.72
C ARG A 9 -14.14 -0.12 13.03
N ARG A 10 -13.13 -0.96 13.27
CA ARG A 10 -11.84 -0.86 12.62
C ARG A 10 -12.05 -0.87 11.10
N SER A 11 -11.52 0.12 10.40
CA SER A 11 -11.74 0.31 8.96
C SER A 11 -11.22 -0.89 8.14
N LYS A 12 -11.79 -1.12 6.95
CA LYS A 12 -11.30 -2.16 6.01
C LYS A 12 -9.81 -1.96 5.68
N SER A 13 -9.37 -0.71 5.57
CA SER A 13 -7.98 -0.33 5.33
C SER A 13 -7.02 -0.82 6.43
N TRP A 14 -7.40 -0.71 7.71
CA TRP A 14 -6.59 -1.21 8.82
C TRP A 14 -6.44 -2.74 8.79
N ARG A 15 -7.51 -3.46 8.40
CA ARG A 15 -7.47 -4.93 8.30
C ARG A 15 -6.56 -5.39 7.16
N SER A 16 -6.62 -4.75 5.99
CA SER A 16 -5.76 -5.10 4.87
C SER A 16 -4.30 -4.79 5.16
N GLY A 17 -4.00 -3.68 5.84
CA GLY A 17 -2.65 -3.35 6.30
C GLY A 17 -2.06 -4.43 7.21
N ASN A 18 -2.82 -4.87 8.23
CA ASN A 18 -2.37 -5.93 9.13
C ASN A 18 -2.16 -7.28 8.43
N LEU A 19 -3.01 -7.62 7.46
CA LEU A 19 -2.83 -8.85 6.68
C LEU A 19 -1.59 -8.77 5.80
N ALA A 20 -1.34 -7.63 5.16
CA ALA A 20 -0.16 -7.42 4.34
C ALA A 20 1.15 -7.56 5.14
N THR A 21 1.23 -6.92 6.32
CA THR A 21 2.40 -7.05 7.19
C THR A 21 2.61 -8.47 7.67
N THR A 22 1.54 -9.19 8.07
CA THR A 22 1.64 -10.59 8.47
C THR A 22 2.14 -11.48 7.35
N ARG A 23 1.67 -11.27 6.10
CA ARG A 23 2.17 -12.01 4.94
C ARG A 23 3.63 -11.68 4.65
N TYR A 24 3.99 -10.40 4.74
CA TYR A 24 5.35 -9.95 4.50
C TYR A 24 6.33 -10.58 5.48
N GLU A 25 6.03 -10.55 6.79
CA GLU A 25 6.85 -11.17 7.84
C GLU A 25 7.05 -12.68 7.63
N ARG A 26 6.03 -13.37 7.13
CA ARG A 26 6.13 -14.81 6.80
C ARG A 26 7.03 -15.08 5.59
N CYS A 27 6.94 -14.22 4.57
CA CYS A 27 7.72 -14.40 3.35
C CYS A 27 9.16 -13.92 3.49
N TYR A 28 9.43 -13.01 4.42
CA TYR A 28 10.74 -12.41 4.65
C TYR A 28 11.08 -12.40 6.15
N PRO A 29 11.25 -13.60 6.76
CA PRO A 29 11.50 -13.71 8.20
C PRO A 29 12.84 -13.09 8.63
N GLU A 30 13.77 -12.89 7.69
CA GLU A 30 15.07 -12.24 7.91
C GLU A 30 14.98 -10.71 7.92
N ALA A 31 13.86 -10.14 7.46
CA ALA A 31 13.69 -8.70 7.44
C ALA A 31 13.54 -8.14 8.86
N ARG A 32 14.32 -7.11 9.19
CA ARG A 32 14.19 -6.41 10.47
C ARG A 32 12.95 -5.50 10.41
N LYS A 33 12.05 -5.68 11.34
CA LYS A 33 10.91 -4.76 11.51
C LYS A 33 11.41 -3.40 11.97
N SER A 34 10.87 -2.34 11.41
CA SER A 34 11.18 -0.96 11.78
C SER A 34 10.70 -0.64 13.20
N SER A 35 11.40 0.27 13.85
CA SER A 35 10.90 0.93 15.04
C SER A 35 9.70 1.82 14.72
N ARG A 36 8.92 2.16 15.75
CA ARG A 36 7.78 3.09 15.58
C ARG A 36 8.20 4.45 15.01
N ALA A 37 9.41 4.92 15.33
CA ALA A 37 9.92 6.18 14.81
C ALA A 37 10.24 6.07 13.30
N GLU A 38 10.91 4.99 12.88
CA GLU A 38 11.19 4.73 11.46
C GLU A 38 9.90 4.62 10.63
N ASP A 39 8.89 3.89 11.14
CA ASP A 39 7.59 3.77 10.50
C ASP A 39 6.89 5.14 10.35
N ILE A 40 6.79 5.91 11.44
CA ILE A 40 6.05 7.19 11.43
C ILE A 40 6.76 8.26 10.61
N PHE A 41 8.08 8.42 10.75
CA PHE A 41 8.81 9.56 10.18
C PHE A 41 9.43 9.24 8.82
N MET A 42 9.82 8.00 8.58
CA MET A 42 10.50 7.59 7.35
C MET A 42 9.58 6.80 6.41
N HIS A 43 8.41 6.36 6.87
CA HIS A 43 7.53 5.45 6.15
C HIS A 43 8.29 4.18 5.69
N ILE A 44 8.97 3.53 6.64
CA ILE A 44 9.66 2.26 6.43
C ILE A 44 9.07 1.25 7.42
N ASP A 45 8.52 0.15 6.91
CA ASP A 45 7.99 -0.94 7.73
C ASP A 45 9.05 -2.00 8.04
N TYR A 46 9.91 -2.30 7.06
CA TYR A 46 10.94 -3.34 7.14
C TYR A 46 12.26 -2.93 6.50
N TRP A 47 13.33 -3.56 7.00
CA TRP A 47 14.69 -3.39 6.50
C TRP A 47 15.26 -4.73 6.04
N HIS A 48 15.83 -4.75 4.83
CA HIS A 48 16.67 -5.82 4.29
C HIS A 48 18.11 -5.29 4.20
N GLY A 49 18.88 -5.47 5.28
CA GLY A 49 20.16 -4.77 5.42
C GLY A 49 19.93 -3.26 5.54
N ASP A 50 20.40 -2.50 4.58
CA ASP A 50 20.24 -1.04 4.46
C ASP A 50 19.08 -0.60 3.54
N ILE A 51 18.33 -1.57 3.00
CA ILE A 51 17.21 -1.31 2.09
C ILE A 51 15.91 -1.25 2.86
N GLY A 52 15.31 -0.06 2.96
CA GLY A 52 13.98 0.14 3.57
C GLY A 52 12.85 -0.21 2.59
N VAL A 53 11.83 -0.89 3.11
CA VAL A 53 10.61 -1.26 2.38
C VAL A 53 9.39 -0.81 3.16
N ASP A 54 8.44 -0.19 2.45
CA ASP A 54 7.13 0.20 2.95
C ASP A 54 6.08 -0.77 2.40
N VAL A 55 5.32 -1.44 3.27
CA VAL A 55 4.34 -2.48 2.90
C VAL A 55 2.94 -1.93 2.92
N LYS A 56 2.26 -1.99 1.80
CA LYS A 56 0.89 -1.48 1.63
C LYS A 56 -0.11 -2.60 1.42
N GLY A 57 -1.11 -2.66 2.30
CA GLY A 57 -2.28 -3.51 2.11
C GLY A 57 -3.16 -2.99 0.98
N ASN A 58 -3.64 -3.89 0.14
CA ASN A 58 -4.57 -3.56 -0.92
C ASN A 58 -5.91 -4.29 -0.73
N ASN A 59 -7.01 -3.59 -1.01
CA ASN A 59 -8.36 -4.14 -0.85
C ASN A 59 -9.03 -4.49 -2.18
N LEU A 60 -8.43 -4.05 -3.29
CA LEU A 60 -8.98 -4.22 -4.63
C LEU A 60 -7.90 -4.79 -5.54
N PRO A 61 -8.26 -5.70 -6.46
CA PRO A 61 -7.29 -6.49 -7.20
C PRO A 61 -6.39 -5.67 -8.13
N ASP A 62 -6.87 -4.56 -8.63
CA ASP A 62 -6.22 -3.76 -9.67
C ASP A 62 -6.08 -2.27 -9.30
N GLU A 63 -6.69 -1.81 -8.21
CA GLU A 63 -6.64 -0.41 -7.79
C GLU A 63 -5.59 -0.17 -6.70
N ILE A 64 -4.79 0.87 -6.87
CA ILE A 64 -3.76 1.30 -5.93
C ILE A 64 -4.02 2.75 -5.53
N TRP A 65 -4.13 2.98 -4.22
CA TRP A 65 -4.35 4.31 -3.67
C TRP A 65 -3.06 4.88 -3.16
N VAL A 66 -2.60 5.97 -3.80
CA VAL A 66 -1.36 6.67 -3.44
C VAL A 66 -1.70 7.93 -2.68
N GLU A 67 -1.13 8.07 -1.48
CA GLU A 67 -1.29 9.26 -0.64
C GLU A 67 -0.17 10.26 -0.94
N LEU A 68 -0.56 11.40 -1.52
CA LEU A 68 0.33 12.52 -1.84
C LEU A 68 0.44 13.50 -0.67
N LYS A 69 -0.65 13.68 0.10
CA LYS A 69 -0.65 14.37 1.38
C LYS A 69 -1.38 13.53 2.41
N ASN A 70 -0.89 13.51 3.64
CA ASN A 70 -1.53 12.82 4.73
C ASN A 70 -2.74 13.60 5.28
N VAL A 71 -3.43 13.05 6.28
CA VAL A 71 -4.64 13.65 6.88
C VAL A 71 -4.43 15.02 7.53
N ARG A 72 -3.17 15.46 7.69
CA ARG A 72 -2.79 16.77 8.25
C ARG A 72 -2.29 17.73 7.19
N GLY A 73 -2.33 17.33 5.91
CA GLY A 73 -1.80 18.15 4.80
C GLY A 73 -0.29 18.09 4.63
N GLU A 74 0.43 17.27 5.43
CA GLU A 74 1.86 17.03 5.29
C GLU A 74 2.15 16.05 4.16
N PRO A 75 3.41 15.89 3.69
CA PRO A 75 3.75 14.90 2.67
C PRO A 75 3.23 13.50 3.03
N GLY A 76 2.56 12.85 2.06
CA GLY A 76 2.05 11.51 2.20
C GLY A 76 3.16 10.45 2.11
N TRP A 77 2.79 9.19 2.31
CA TRP A 77 3.74 8.10 2.37
C TRP A 77 4.60 7.93 1.11
N VAL A 78 4.11 8.36 -0.07
CA VAL A 78 4.90 8.30 -1.31
C VAL A 78 6.17 9.15 -1.25
N PHE A 79 6.24 10.14 -0.37
CA PHE A 79 7.41 11.00 -0.13
C PHE A 79 8.27 10.55 1.05
N GLY A 80 8.04 9.36 1.62
CA GLY A 80 8.88 8.81 2.68
C GLY A 80 10.27 8.36 2.19
N GLU A 81 10.99 7.64 3.03
CA GLU A 81 12.40 7.29 2.81
C GLU A 81 12.63 5.83 2.39
N ALA A 82 11.60 4.96 2.44
CA ALA A 82 11.74 3.59 1.97
C ALA A 82 12.18 3.57 0.50
N ARG A 83 13.12 2.72 0.14
CA ARG A 83 13.58 2.56 -1.24
C ARG A 83 12.54 1.91 -2.12
N TYR A 84 11.81 0.93 -1.57
CA TYR A 84 10.77 0.20 -2.29
C TYR A 84 9.45 0.24 -1.56
N ILE A 85 8.38 0.11 -2.34
CA ILE A 85 7.03 -0.09 -1.84
C ILE A 85 6.57 -1.47 -2.28
N ALA A 86 6.08 -2.27 -1.33
CA ALA A 86 5.55 -3.61 -1.56
C ALA A 86 4.02 -3.59 -1.38
N PHE A 87 3.29 -3.64 -2.46
CA PHE A 87 1.83 -3.75 -2.46
C PHE A 87 1.43 -5.21 -2.31
N ASP A 88 0.66 -5.53 -1.28
CA ASP A 88 0.07 -6.86 -1.08
C ASP A 88 -1.06 -7.06 -2.10
N MET A 89 -0.81 -7.89 -3.11
CA MET A 89 -1.70 -8.10 -4.25
C MET A 89 -2.09 -9.59 -4.36
N PRO A 90 -3.07 -10.06 -3.56
CA PRO A 90 -3.45 -11.49 -3.55
C PRO A 90 -3.85 -12.03 -4.91
N GLU A 91 -4.49 -11.23 -5.76
CA GLU A 91 -4.87 -11.64 -7.12
C GLU A 91 -3.64 -11.86 -8.03
N CYS A 92 -2.51 -11.21 -7.72
CA CYS A 92 -1.23 -11.47 -8.39
C CYS A 92 -0.45 -12.63 -7.73
N GLY A 93 -0.98 -13.23 -6.67
CA GLY A 93 -0.32 -14.28 -5.90
C GLY A 93 0.93 -13.86 -5.16
N GLY A 94 1.11 -12.55 -4.86
CA GLY A 94 2.32 -12.05 -4.24
C GLY A 94 2.32 -10.56 -3.96
N PHE A 95 3.53 -10.05 -3.71
CA PHE A 95 3.78 -8.63 -3.58
C PHE A 95 4.20 -8.02 -4.91
N VAL A 96 3.52 -6.97 -5.34
CA VAL A 96 3.99 -6.09 -6.41
C VAL A 96 4.93 -5.07 -5.78
N ILE A 97 6.18 -5.09 -6.19
CA ILE A 97 7.24 -4.23 -5.63
C ILE A 97 7.67 -3.23 -6.71
N VAL A 98 7.74 -1.97 -6.32
CA VAL A 98 8.21 -0.87 -7.18
C VAL A 98 9.15 0.06 -6.42
N SER A 99 10.02 0.75 -7.13
CA SER A 99 10.82 1.85 -6.57
C SER A 99 9.90 3.00 -6.15
N ARG A 100 10.12 3.52 -4.95
CA ARG A 100 9.42 4.71 -4.46
C ARG A 100 9.68 5.93 -5.36
N GLU A 101 10.92 6.14 -5.76
CA GLU A 101 11.29 7.28 -6.61
C GLU A 101 10.59 7.22 -7.97
N GLU A 102 10.51 6.04 -8.58
CA GLU A 102 9.79 5.87 -9.84
C GLU A 102 8.29 6.10 -9.68
N LEU A 103 7.68 5.60 -8.61
CA LEU A 103 6.27 5.84 -8.33
C LEU A 103 5.99 7.33 -8.07
N LYS A 104 6.86 8.00 -7.31
CA LYS A 104 6.76 9.44 -7.05
C LYS A 104 6.85 10.24 -8.35
N GLU A 105 7.81 9.92 -9.20
CA GLU A 105 7.99 10.57 -10.49
C GLU A 105 6.80 10.28 -11.43
N TYR A 106 6.30 9.05 -11.44
CA TYR A 106 5.09 8.70 -12.18
C TYR A 106 3.91 9.57 -11.74
N CYS A 107 3.67 9.72 -10.44
CA CYS A 107 2.62 10.58 -9.93
C CYS A 107 2.83 12.04 -10.37
N ARG A 108 4.07 12.55 -10.30
CA ARG A 108 4.39 13.91 -10.72
C ARG A 108 4.06 14.18 -12.19
N LEU A 109 4.27 13.19 -13.06
CA LEU A 109 4.07 13.32 -14.52
C LEU A 109 2.63 13.08 -14.95
N HIS A 110 1.89 12.24 -14.23
CA HIS A 110 0.60 11.70 -14.72
C HIS A 110 -0.60 12.04 -13.86
N VAL A 111 -0.41 12.58 -12.64
CA VAL A 111 -1.53 12.94 -11.76
C VAL A 111 -1.87 14.41 -11.93
N ASP A 112 -3.13 14.68 -12.27
CA ASP A 112 -3.66 16.03 -12.34
C ASP A 112 -3.99 16.54 -10.93
N LEU A 113 -3.27 17.60 -10.51
CA LEU A 113 -3.43 18.26 -9.22
C LEU A 113 -4.30 19.51 -9.30
N SER A 114 -4.86 19.85 -10.46
CA SER A 114 -5.53 21.14 -10.70
C SER A 114 -6.85 21.30 -9.93
N GLU A 115 -7.54 20.18 -9.67
CA GLU A 115 -8.82 20.18 -8.97
C GLU A 115 -9.05 18.91 -8.16
N LEU A 116 -9.88 19.01 -7.11
CA LEU A 116 -10.36 17.86 -6.37
C LEU A 116 -11.58 17.26 -7.04
N VAL A 117 -11.58 15.94 -7.14
CA VAL A 117 -12.68 15.18 -7.73
C VAL A 117 -13.37 14.27 -6.69
N GLN A 118 -14.48 13.64 -7.06
CA GLN A 118 -15.09 12.61 -6.23
C GLN A 118 -14.22 11.34 -6.25
N LYS A 119 -14.30 10.52 -5.20
CA LYS A 119 -13.52 9.28 -5.06
C LYS A 119 -13.61 8.36 -6.29
N LYS A 120 -14.78 8.24 -6.92
CA LYS A 120 -14.98 7.40 -8.12
C LYS A 120 -14.17 7.88 -9.33
N ASP A 121 -13.90 9.19 -9.40
CA ASP A 121 -13.23 9.86 -10.51
C ASP A 121 -11.74 10.13 -10.24
N ALA A 122 -11.18 9.55 -9.17
CA ALA A 122 -9.82 9.82 -8.69
C ALA A 122 -8.69 9.13 -9.49
N TYR A 123 -9.00 8.44 -10.59
CA TYR A 123 -7.96 7.85 -11.44
C TYR A 123 -7.08 8.93 -12.06
N LYS A 124 -5.81 8.96 -11.65
CA LYS A 124 -4.82 10.00 -12.02
C LYS A 124 -5.29 11.45 -11.75
N ARG A 125 -6.18 11.60 -10.78
CA ARG A 125 -6.70 12.89 -10.31
C ARG A 125 -6.76 12.88 -8.78
N CYS A 126 -6.92 14.03 -8.16
CA CYS A 126 -6.87 14.15 -6.71
C CYS A 126 -8.25 14.10 -6.06
N TYR A 127 -8.30 13.35 -4.99
CA TYR A 127 -9.44 13.21 -4.09
C TYR A 127 -9.01 13.48 -2.65
N SER A 128 -9.83 14.18 -1.90
CA SER A 128 -9.68 14.37 -0.46
C SER A 128 -10.86 13.78 0.28
N ARG A 129 -10.62 13.11 1.39
CA ARG A 129 -11.68 12.60 2.26
C ARG A 129 -12.35 13.74 3.00
N LYS A 130 -13.66 13.62 3.24
CA LYS A 130 -14.43 14.63 3.98
C LYS A 130 -13.76 14.97 5.32
N ASP A 131 -13.67 16.27 5.61
CA ASP A 131 -13.09 16.83 6.85
C ASP A 131 -11.61 16.44 7.09
N ARG A 132 -10.82 16.29 6.01
CA ARG A 132 -9.37 15.99 6.05
C ARG A 132 -8.63 16.83 5.02
N ASP A 133 -7.34 17.04 5.29
CA ASP A 133 -6.43 17.77 4.40
C ASP A 133 -5.62 16.82 3.49
N ASP A 134 -6.01 15.54 3.43
CA ASP A 134 -5.31 14.56 2.63
C ASP A 134 -5.50 14.78 1.13
N LEU A 135 -4.53 14.30 0.37
CA LEU A 135 -4.57 14.29 -1.08
C LEU A 135 -4.21 12.90 -1.56
N ILE A 136 -5.17 12.22 -2.15
CA ILE A 136 -5.06 10.82 -2.54
C ILE A 136 -5.38 10.70 -4.02
N THR A 137 -4.61 9.91 -4.75
CA THR A 137 -4.90 9.54 -6.12
C THR A 137 -5.07 8.04 -6.27
N LYS A 138 -5.81 7.62 -7.27
CA LYS A 138 -5.93 6.22 -7.67
C LYS A 138 -5.08 5.97 -8.90
N LEU A 139 -4.28 4.92 -8.85
CA LEU A 139 -3.62 4.29 -9.98
C LEU A 139 -4.19 2.89 -10.20
N VAL A 140 -3.88 2.28 -11.32
CA VAL A 140 -4.20 0.88 -11.61
C VAL A 140 -2.92 0.07 -11.73
N LEU A 141 -3.02 -1.25 -11.65
CA LEU A 141 -1.88 -2.15 -11.74
C LEU A 141 -1.09 -1.97 -13.05
N GLU A 142 -1.79 -1.68 -14.14
CA GLU A 142 -1.16 -1.40 -15.44
C GLU A 142 -0.24 -0.18 -15.41
N ASP A 143 -0.57 0.83 -14.60
CA ASP A 143 0.32 2.00 -14.43
C ASP A 143 1.64 1.58 -13.77
N LEU A 144 1.58 0.71 -12.75
CA LEU A 144 2.79 0.21 -12.09
C LEU A 144 3.65 -0.67 -13.00
N ARG A 145 3.03 -1.42 -13.91
CA ARG A 145 3.75 -2.26 -14.88
C ARG A 145 4.63 -1.45 -15.84
N THR A 146 4.36 -0.16 -16.00
CA THR A 146 5.20 0.73 -16.81
C THR A 146 6.48 1.17 -16.11
N LEU A 147 6.58 0.96 -14.78
CA LEU A 147 7.76 1.36 -14.01
C LEU A 147 8.91 0.35 -14.22
N PRO A 148 10.15 0.82 -14.51
CA PRO A 148 11.30 -0.06 -14.72
C PRO A 148 11.57 -1.05 -13.58
N SER A 149 11.30 -0.65 -12.34
CA SER A 149 11.50 -1.49 -11.15
C SER A 149 10.37 -2.47 -10.86
N TYR A 150 9.28 -2.45 -11.65
CA TYR A 150 8.13 -3.32 -11.40
C TYR A 150 8.54 -4.79 -11.35
N VAL A 151 8.19 -5.47 -10.26
CA VAL A 151 8.38 -6.91 -10.11
C VAL A 151 7.28 -7.50 -9.24
N VAL A 152 6.84 -8.71 -9.58
CA VAL A 152 5.96 -9.52 -8.74
C VAL A 152 6.82 -10.53 -7.99
N LYS A 153 6.79 -10.49 -6.66
CA LYS A 153 7.41 -11.47 -5.77
C LYS A 153 6.32 -12.39 -5.22
N PRO A 154 6.28 -13.65 -5.66
CA PRO A 154 5.27 -14.60 -5.18
C PRO A 154 5.30 -14.73 -3.66
N TYR A 155 4.15 -15.04 -3.07
CA TYR A 155 4.12 -15.44 -1.66
C TYR A 155 4.98 -16.70 -1.44
N CYS A 156 5.55 -16.80 -0.24
CA CYS A 156 6.25 -18.03 0.15
C CYS A 156 5.27 -19.23 0.16
N ASN A 157 5.77 -20.43 -0.22
CA ASN A 157 4.98 -21.65 -0.36
C ASN A 157 4.26 -22.13 0.93
N SER A 158 4.46 -21.47 2.07
CA SER A 158 3.74 -21.73 3.32
C SER A 158 2.37 -21.04 3.40
N TYR A 159 1.96 -20.29 2.37
CA TYR A 159 0.69 -19.61 2.32
C TYR A 159 -0.36 -20.45 1.57
N SER A 160 -0.88 -21.51 2.23
CA SER A 160 -2.18 -22.06 1.88
C SER A 160 -3.27 -21.06 2.35
N HIS A 161 -4.14 -20.67 1.45
CA HIS A 161 -5.30 -19.81 1.73
C HIS A 161 -6.07 -20.34 2.95
N PRO A 162 -6.47 -19.52 3.95
CA PRO A 162 -7.26 -20.01 5.08
C PRO A 162 -8.66 -20.51 4.69
N ASP A 163 -9.12 -20.22 3.48
CA ASP A 163 -10.38 -20.75 2.94
C ASP A 163 -10.03 -21.85 1.94
N GLY A 164 -9.96 -23.10 2.44
CA GLY A 164 -9.58 -24.33 1.72
C GLY A 164 -10.33 -24.57 0.40
N GLY A 165 -9.97 -23.85 -0.63
CA GLY A 165 -10.39 -24.02 -2.00
C GLY A 165 -9.18 -24.38 -2.86
N ASP A 166 -8.81 -25.66 -2.90
CA ASP A 166 -7.94 -26.24 -3.93
C ASP A 166 -8.54 -25.96 -5.31
N LYS A 167 -8.09 -24.89 -5.96
CA LYS A 167 -8.17 -24.78 -7.42
C LYS A 167 -6.78 -25.01 -7.98
N MET A 168 -6.48 -26.29 -8.25
CA MET A 168 -5.39 -26.68 -9.14
C MET A 168 -5.62 -26.01 -10.50
N TYR A 169 -4.73 -25.10 -10.86
CA TYR A 169 -4.53 -24.75 -12.26
C TYR A 169 -3.45 -25.66 -12.79
N VAL A 170 -3.88 -26.70 -13.51
CA VAL A 170 -3.03 -27.55 -14.34
C VAL A 170 -2.98 -26.92 -15.73
N SER A 171 -1.74 -26.83 -16.25
CA SER A 171 -1.27 -26.57 -17.63
C SER A 171 -1.55 -25.23 -18.24
#